data_337ca91066f6283c7a179e8ab472721a
#
_entry.id   337ca91066f6283c7a179e8ab472721a
#
_cell.length_a   1.000
_cell.length_b   1.000
_cell.length_c   1.000
_cell.angle_alpha   90.00
_cell.angle_beta   90.00
_cell.angle_gamma   90.00
#
_symmetry.space_group_name_H-M   'P 1'
#
loop_
_entity.id
_entity.type
_entity.pdbx_description
1 polymer ?
#
loop_
_entity_poly.entity_id
_entity_poly.type
_entity_poly.pdbx_seq_one_letter_code
_entity_poly.pdbx_strand_id
1 'polypeptide(L)'
;MTRIVRRRALLAATAASLALPFVARNGFAQDKYPKGPVKLVLGFAPGGITDILARLTAARLETALGTQVIVDNRPGAGGNIGAAAVARAAPDGYSLFFGALGTAVTNQFIYANMPFDTANDFVPVALVASVPNVLLVHKDVPAKTIQELVALAKAKPGQLTYGAAGLGSSTHLAMELLKTETGMQIENVPYKGSALLQQDLLAGRIPVAMDSISIHLPHIRSGAVRALGVTSPTRAPDLPDVPTIAEAAVPGYDAVVWLYVAAPAKTPPEIVKLLSDEIVKAVRSDEMQAKMRSVGALPMPGSAEELAKHISVETTRWKKIVDAAGLKPE
;
A
#
# COMPACT_ATOMS: atom_id res chain seq x y z
N MET A 1 -30.69 1.89 90.17
CA MET A 1 -30.05 2.72 89.11
C MET A 1 -29.36 1.87 88.06
N THR A 2 -29.94 0.76 87.58
CA THR A 2 -29.19 -0.18 86.73
C THR A 2 -30.02 -0.71 85.55
N ARG A 3 -31.13 -0.08 85.14
CA ARG A 3 -31.97 -0.52 84.02
C ARG A 3 -32.06 0.47 82.83
N ILE A 4 -31.52 1.67 82.93
CA ILE A 4 -31.64 2.67 81.87
C ILE A 4 -30.43 2.69 80.94
N VAL A 5 -29.28 2.14 81.37
CA VAL A 5 -28.05 2.17 80.57
C VAL A 5 -28.03 1.07 79.44
N ARG A 6 -28.81 -0.02 79.61
CA ARG A 6 -28.83 -1.10 78.61
C ARG A 6 -29.72 -0.84 77.39
N ARG A 7 -30.65 0.09 77.39
CA ARG A 7 -31.49 0.44 76.25
C ARG A 7 -30.88 1.44 75.25
N ARG A 8 -29.89 2.21 75.70
CA ARG A 8 -29.19 3.17 74.81
C ARG A 8 -28.06 2.52 73.98
N ALA A 9 -27.54 1.39 74.43
CA ALA A 9 -26.49 0.68 73.73
C ALA A 9 -27.03 -0.20 72.55
N LEU A 10 -28.31 -0.60 72.58
CA LEU A 10 -28.94 -1.40 71.54
C LEU A 10 -29.49 -0.59 70.36
N LEU A 11 -29.68 0.74 70.50
CA LEU A 11 -30.14 1.62 69.43
C LEU A 11 -28.97 2.23 68.61
N ALA A 12 -27.74 2.13 69.12
CA ALA A 12 -26.56 2.59 68.38
C ALA A 12 -25.94 1.51 67.43
N ALA A 13 -26.32 0.24 67.64
CA ALA A 13 -25.77 -0.85 66.82
C ALA A 13 -26.54 -1.14 65.50
N THR A 14 -27.76 -0.57 65.36
CA THR A 14 -28.62 -0.76 64.15
C THR A 14 -28.49 0.30 63.10
N ALA A 15 -27.77 1.43 63.36
CA ALA A 15 -27.55 2.48 62.39
C ALA A 15 -26.26 2.38 61.58
N ALA A 16 -25.39 1.39 61.90
CA ALA A 16 -24.09 1.24 61.25
C ALA A 16 -24.09 0.23 60.07
N SER A 17 -25.22 -0.43 59.75
CA SER A 17 -25.27 -1.54 58.76
C SER A 17 -25.80 -1.13 57.40
N LEU A 18 -26.06 0.13 57.10
CA LEU A 18 -26.65 0.59 55.81
C LEU A 18 -25.76 1.54 55.01
N ALA A 19 -24.49 1.72 55.37
CA ALA A 19 -23.52 2.38 54.52
C ALA A 19 -22.70 1.34 53.72
N LEU A 20 -23.36 0.54 52.90
CA LEU A 20 -22.68 -0.10 51.78
C LEU A 20 -22.20 1.04 50.88
N PRO A 21 -20.87 1.16 50.60
CA PRO A 21 -20.43 2.06 49.55
C PRO A 21 -21.08 1.57 48.27
N PHE A 22 -21.99 2.35 47.73
CA PHE A 22 -22.34 2.29 46.31
C PHE A 22 -21.04 2.57 45.58
N VAL A 23 -20.21 1.56 45.37
CA VAL A 23 -19.19 1.59 44.34
C VAL A 23 -20.01 1.74 43.06
N ALA A 24 -20.24 3.00 42.69
CA ALA A 24 -20.63 3.32 41.35
C ALA A 24 -19.55 2.67 40.48
N ARG A 25 -19.86 1.49 39.95
CA ARG A 25 -19.22 1.02 38.75
C ARG A 25 -19.56 2.09 37.70
N ASN A 26 -18.68 3.10 37.66
CA ASN A 26 -18.53 3.87 36.43
C ASN A 26 -18.16 2.80 35.40
N GLY A 27 -19.15 2.14 34.82
CA GLY A 27 -19.02 1.54 33.54
C GLY A 27 -18.55 2.71 32.67
N PHE A 28 -17.26 2.76 32.40
CA PHE A 28 -16.76 3.50 31.26
C PHE A 28 -17.61 2.98 30.12
N ALA A 29 -18.68 3.68 29.79
CA ALA A 29 -19.33 3.55 28.51
C ALA A 29 -18.18 3.78 27.54
N GLN A 30 -17.66 2.70 26.98
CA GLN A 30 -16.56 2.77 26.02
C GLN A 30 -17.09 3.68 24.94
N ASP A 31 -16.60 4.92 24.99
CA ASP A 31 -17.06 5.98 24.11
C ASP A 31 -16.94 5.46 22.68
N LYS A 32 -18.09 5.34 22.00
CA LYS A 32 -18.18 4.68 20.68
C LYS A 32 -17.25 5.41 19.71
N TYR A 33 -16.19 4.73 19.29
CA TYR A 33 -15.32 5.20 18.20
C TYR A 33 -16.06 5.07 16.85
N PRO A 34 -15.95 6.02 15.93
CA PRO A 34 -15.34 7.35 16.10
C PRO A 34 -16.36 8.41 16.59
N LYS A 35 -15.87 9.45 17.28
CA LYS A 35 -16.66 10.62 17.71
C LYS A 35 -16.47 11.85 16.81
N GLY A 36 -15.57 11.78 15.84
CA GLY A 36 -15.22 12.89 14.96
C GLY A 36 -14.51 12.43 13.70
N PRO A 37 -14.10 13.36 12.84
CA PRO A 37 -13.49 13.05 11.57
C PRO A 37 -12.22 12.21 11.69
N VAL A 38 -12.07 11.22 10.79
CA VAL A 38 -10.88 10.40 10.65
C VAL A 38 -10.04 10.94 9.48
N LYS A 39 -8.73 11.03 9.64
CA LYS A 39 -7.80 11.42 8.57
C LYS A 39 -7.19 10.18 7.93
N LEU A 40 -7.26 10.09 6.62
CA LEU A 40 -6.54 9.10 5.82
C LEU A 40 -5.38 9.82 5.12
N VAL A 41 -4.20 9.75 5.73
CA VAL A 41 -3.00 10.44 5.24
C VAL A 41 -2.38 9.62 4.11
N LEU A 42 -2.07 10.29 3.00
CA LEU A 42 -1.51 9.71 1.79
C LEU A 42 -0.15 10.35 1.46
N GLY A 43 0.88 9.53 1.27
CA GLY A 43 2.25 9.98 0.97
C GLY A 43 2.50 10.41 -0.48
N PHE A 44 1.44 10.61 -1.28
CA PHE A 44 1.52 10.91 -2.71
C PHE A 44 0.67 12.11 -3.10
N ALA A 45 1.01 12.74 -4.25
CA ALA A 45 0.29 13.89 -4.76
C ALA A 45 -1.14 13.54 -5.18
N PRO A 46 -2.07 14.51 -5.12
CA PRO A 46 -3.44 14.32 -5.62
C PRO A 46 -3.49 13.95 -7.10
N GLY A 47 -4.51 13.19 -7.49
CA GLY A 47 -4.83 12.84 -8.89
C GLY A 47 -4.16 11.58 -9.43
N GLY A 48 -3.19 10.99 -8.72
CA GLY A 48 -2.61 9.69 -9.08
C GLY A 48 -3.51 8.53 -8.65
N ILE A 49 -3.18 7.32 -9.16
CA ILE A 49 -3.95 6.09 -8.86
C ILE A 49 -4.08 5.84 -7.35
N THR A 50 -3.03 6.10 -6.58
CA THR A 50 -3.04 5.92 -5.12
C THR A 50 -4.01 6.90 -4.43
N ASP A 51 -4.09 8.15 -4.91
CA ASP A 51 -5.05 9.14 -4.40
C ASP A 51 -6.50 8.76 -4.74
N ILE A 52 -6.75 8.30 -5.96
CA ILE A 52 -8.07 7.82 -6.39
C ILE A 52 -8.53 6.66 -5.48
N LEU A 53 -7.67 5.68 -5.24
CA LEU A 53 -7.99 4.53 -4.40
C LEU A 53 -8.14 4.90 -2.92
N ALA A 54 -7.33 5.85 -2.42
CA ALA A 54 -7.51 6.39 -1.07
C ALA A 54 -8.86 7.08 -0.90
N ARG A 55 -9.31 7.88 -1.89
CA ARG A 55 -10.63 8.52 -1.86
C ARG A 55 -11.78 7.53 -1.97
N LEU A 56 -11.65 6.50 -2.79
CA LEU A 56 -12.63 5.41 -2.84
C LEU A 56 -12.75 4.69 -1.49
N THR A 57 -11.63 4.42 -0.85
CA THR A 57 -11.58 3.80 0.48
C THR A 57 -12.17 4.73 1.55
N ALA A 58 -11.80 6.01 1.53
CA ALA A 58 -12.32 7.02 2.45
C ALA A 58 -13.84 7.15 2.37
N ALA A 59 -14.41 7.22 1.17
CA ALA A 59 -15.86 7.33 0.97
C ALA A 59 -16.63 6.11 1.54
N ARG A 60 -16.03 4.92 1.46
CA ARG A 60 -16.62 3.71 2.05
C ARG A 60 -16.52 3.68 3.56
N LEU A 61 -15.36 4.07 4.09
CA LEU A 61 -15.19 4.21 5.54
C LEU A 61 -16.12 5.29 6.12
N GLU A 62 -16.32 6.43 5.43
CA GLU A 62 -17.24 7.48 5.84
C GLU A 62 -18.65 6.94 6.02
N THR A 63 -19.13 6.15 5.04
CA THR A 63 -20.44 5.50 5.12
C THR A 63 -20.51 4.50 6.27
N ALA A 64 -19.47 3.69 6.46
CA ALA A 64 -19.47 2.62 7.46
C ALA A 64 -19.34 3.16 8.89
N LEU A 65 -18.53 4.20 9.09
CA LEU A 65 -18.25 4.79 10.39
C LEU A 65 -19.26 5.87 10.81
N GLY A 66 -20.07 6.39 9.86
CA GLY A 66 -21.01 7.48 10.10
C GLY A 66 -20.32 8.80 10.45
N THR A 67 -19.07 9.01 10.03
CA THR A 67 -18.30 10.22 10.26
C THR A 67 -17.44 10.54 9.05
N GLN A 68 -17.06 11.81 8.87
CA GLN A 68 -16.24 12.24 7.76
C GLN A 68 -14.87 11.56 7.76
N VAL A 69 -14.42 11.10 6.57
CA VAL A 69 -13.07 10.56 6.35
C VAL A 69 -12.33 11.43 5.35
N ILE A 70 -11.35 12.19 5.84
CA ILE A 70 -10.64 13.23 5.09
C ILE A 70 -9.33 12.66 4.53
N VAL A 71 -9.15 12.69 3.22
CA VAL A 71 -7.88 12.35 2.57
C VAL A 71 -6.93 13.54 2.66
N ASP A 72 -5.78 13.36 3.33
CA ASP A 72 -4.73 14.37 3.56
C ASP A 72 -3.46 13.97 2.78
N ASN A 73 -3.23 14.63 1.65
CA ASN A 73 -2.06 14.36 0.80
C ASN A 73 -0.82 15.05 1.34
N ARG A 74 0.21 14.27 1.70
CA ARG A 74 1.53 14.74 2.19
C ARG A 74 2.65 14.09 1.37
N PRO A 75 2.85 14.53 0.12
CA PRO A 75 3.79 13.91 -0.80
C PRO A 75 5.25 14.17 -0.43
N GLY A 76 6.12 13.26 -0.86
CA GLY A 76 7.57 13.42 -0.81
C GLY A 76 8.31 12.19 -0.25
N ALA A 77 9.57 12.07 -0.64
CA ALA A 77 10.48 10.99 -0.26
C ALA A 77 9.85 9.58 -0.40
N GLY A 78 9.27 9.26 -1.56
CA GLY A 78 8.63 7.96 -1.80
C GLY A 78 7.45 7.65 -0.87
N GLY A 79 6.79 8.68 -0.29
CA GLY A 79 5.70 8.54 0.67
C GLY A 79 6.13 8.62 2.14
N ASN A 80 7.43 8.67 2.41
CA ASN A 80 7.97 8.68 3.78
C ASN A 80 7.52 9.90 4.60
N ILE A 81 7.26 11.06 3.96
CA ILE A 81 6.78 12.25 4.66
C ILE A 81 5.39 12.00 5.25
N GLY A 82 4.48 11.45 4.46
CA GLY A 82 3.13 11.09 4.92
C GLY A 82 3.16 10.00 6.00
N ALA A 83 3.97 8.95 5.79
CA ALA A 83 4.15 7.86 6.75
C ALA A 83 4.67 8.38 8.10
N ALA A 84 5.73 9.20 8.11
CA ALA A 84 6.29 9.77 9.32
C ALA A 84 5.30 10.65 10.10
N ALA A 85 4.40 11.35 9.40
CA ALA A 85 3.37 12.13 10.06
C ALA A 85 2.38 11.26 10.84
N VAL A 86 2.02 10.08 10.30
CA VAL A 86 1.13 9.13 10.98
C VAL A 86 1.86 8.35 12.05
N ALA A 87 3.11 7.93 11.83
CA ALA A 87 3.93 7.26 12.85
C ALA A 87 4.01 8.03 14.18
N ARG A 88 3.97 9.37 14.09
CA ARG A 88 4.03 10.29 15.25
C ARG A 88 2.67 10.74 15.77
N ALA A 89 1.58 10.31 15.13
CA ALA A 89 0.22 10.68 15.55
C ALA A 89 -0.21 9.89 16.81
N ALA A 90 -1.26 10.38 17.47
CA ALA A 90 -1.86 9.66 18.60
C ALA A 90 -2.41 8.30 18.12
N PRO A 91 -2.22 7.23 18.89
CA PRO A 91 -2.69 5.88 18.54
C PRO A 91 -4.16 5.69 18.92
N ASP A 92 -5.04 6.58 18.46
CA ASP A 92 -6.46 6.66 18.80
C ASP A 92 -7.40 6.33 17.62
N GLY A 93 -6.80 5.96 16.46
CA GLY A 93 -7.55 5.60 15.25
C GLY A 93 -8.00 6.78 14.39
N TYR A 94 -7.75 8.04 14.78
CA TYR A 94 -8.16 9.21 14.00
C TYR A 94 -7.15 9.64 12.93
N SER A 95 -5.97 9.05 12.93
CA SER A 95 -4.97 9.25 11.87
C SER A 95 -4.56 7.89 11.32
N LEU A 96 -4.93 7.63 10.07
CA LEU A 96 -4.61 6.41 9.34
C LEU A 96 -3.65 6.73 8.21
N PHE A 97 -2.79 5.80 7.85
CA PHE A 97 -1.90 5.91 6.71
C PHE A 97 -2.41 5.05 5.55
N PHE A 98 -2.59 5.66 4.39
CA PHE A 98 -2.81 4.93 3.14
C PHE A 98 -1.49 4.85 2.40
N GLY A 99 -0.86 3.69 2.49
CA GLY A 99 0.49 3.44 2.02
C GLY A 99 0.55 2.57 0.78
N ALA A 100 1.76 2.44 0.25
CA ALA A 100 2.11 1.56 -0.84
C ALA A 100 3.30 0.68 -0.45
N LEU A 101 3.59 -0.35 -1.24
CA LEU A 101 4.74 -1.27 -1.08
C LEU A 101 6.01 -0.54 -0.60
N GLY A 102 6.33 0.62 -1.19
CA GLY A 102 7.53 1.38 -0.84
C GLY A 102 7.63 1.68 0.64
N THR A 103 6.61 2.29 1.21
CA THR A 103 6.58 2.71 2.61
C THR A 103 6.48 1.56 3.61
N ALA A 104 5.95 0.40 3.18
CA ALA A 104 5.88 -0.77 4.03
C ALA A 104 7.16 -1.64 3.98
N VAL A 105 7.86 -1.65 2.84
CA VAL A 105 8.89 -2.66 2.58
C VAL A 105 10.15 -2.07 1.98
N THR A 106 10.10 -1.45 0.78
CA THR A 106 11.32 -1.22 0.01
C THR A 106 12.09 0.03 0.40
N ASN A 107 11.41 1.04 0.94
CA ASN A 107 12.06 2.31 1.28
C ASN A 107 13.16 2.15 2.33
N GLN A 108 13.02 1.24 3.29
CA GLN A 108 14.05 0.95 4.29
C GLN A 108 15.37 0.43 3.70
N PHE A 109 15.35 -0.08 2.47
CA PHE A 109 16.52 -0.58 1.76
C PHE A 109 17.12 0.45 0.79
N ILE A 110 16.39 1.55 0.51
CA ILE A 110 16.74 2.53 -0.52
C ILE A 110 17.09 3.90 0.08
N TYR A 111 16.45 4.27 1.19
CA TYR A 111 16.72 5.53 1.88
C TYR A 111 17.68 5.31 3.06
N ALA A 112 18.80 6.05 3.08
CA ALA A 112 19.78 5.96 4.17
C ALA A 112 19.21 6.45 5.52
N ASN A 113 18.27 7.40 5.48
CA ASN A 113 17.68 8.00 6.66
C ASN A 113 16.15 7.84 6.62
N MET A 114 15.64 6.76 7.21
CA MET A 114 14.21 6.56 7.38
C MET A 114 13.70 7.38 8.58
N PRO A 115 12.64 8.20 8.41
CA PRO A 115 12.11 9.02 9.49
C PRO A 115 11.16 8.27 10.44
N PHE A 116 10.99 6.96 10.24
CA PHE A 116 10.15 6.05 11.04
C PHE A 116 10.70 4.62 10.95
N ASP A 117 10.33 3.79 11.90
CA ASP A 117 10.57 2.34 11.88
C ASP A 117 9.35 1.63 11.28
N THR A 118 9.52 1.02 10.11
CA THR A 118 8.45 0.35 9.38
C THR A 118 7.82 -0.79 10.19
N ALA A 119 8.60 -1.49 11.01
CA ALA A 119 8.14 -2.64 11.77
C ALA A 119 7.47 -2.25 13.10
N ASN A 120 7.91 -1.15 13.72
CA ASN A 120 7.56 -0.84 15.10
C ASN A 120 6.64 0.40 15.27
N ASP A 121 6.57 1.29 14.27
CA ASP A 121 5.80 2.52 14.36
C ASP A 121 4.37 2.39 13.82
N PHE A 122 4.04 1.25 13.22
CA PHE A 122 2.71 1.01 12.63
C PHE A 122 2.10 -0.31 13.08
N VAL A 123 0.78 -0.33 13.14
CA VAL A 123 -0.01 -1.55 13.17
C VAL A 123 -0.73 -1.71 11.82
N PRO A 124 -0.61 -2.86 11.13
CA PRO A 124 -1.35 -3.15 9.91
C PRO A 124 -2.86 -3.10 10.15
N VAL A 125 -3.62 -2.57 9.17
CA VAL A 125 -5.09 -2.53 9.24
C VAL A 125 -5.71 -3.37 8.12
N ALA A 126 -5.40 -3.10 6.85
CA ALA A 126 -5.96 -3.86 5.73
C ALA A 126 -5.14 -3.72 4.44
N LEU A 127 -5.11 -4.77 3.63
CA LEU A 127 -4.80 -4.69 2.20
C LEU A 127 -6.02 -4.16 1.43
N VAL A 128 -5.77 -3.35 0.41
CA VAL A 128 -6.82 -2.67 -0.35
C VAL A 128 -6.82 -3.06 -1.82
N ALA A 129 -5.69 -2.87 -2.48
CA ALA A 129 -5.58 -3.07 -3.93
C ALA A 129 -4.15 -3.41 -4.34
N SER A 130 -4.00 -4.00 -5.52
CA SER A 130 -2.75 -4.04 -6.25
C SER A 130 -2.86 -3.27 -7.55
N VAL A 131 -1.74 -2.66 -7.96
CA VAL A 131 -1.62 -1.91 -9.20
C VAL A 131 -0.51 -2.54 -10.03
N PRO A 132 -0.83 -3.25 -11.09
CA PRO A 132 0.17 -3.84 -11.96
C PRO A 132 0.87 -2.79 -12.82
N ASN A 133 2.14 -3.06 -13.13
CA ASN A 133 2.89 -2.37 -14.14
C ASN A 133 2.91 -3.19 -15.43
N VAL A 134 3.41 -2.58 -16.50
CA VAL A 134 3.55 -3.23 -17.82
C VAL A 134 4.95 -3.01 -18.37
N LEU A 135 5.53 -4.06 -18.91
CA LEU A 135 6.76 -4.02 -19.69
C LEU A 135 6.44 -3.59 -21.11
N LEU A 136 7.02 -2.48 -21.52
CA LEU A 136 6.77 -1.81 -22.80
C LEU A 136 8.04 -1.75 -23.65
N VAL A 137 7.84 -1.82 -24.95
CA VAL A 137 8.88 -1.48 -25.91
C VAL A 137 8.33 -0.46 -26.94
N HIS A 138 9.20 0.44 -27.41
CA HIS A 138 8.86 1.29 -28.54
C HIS A 138 8.54 0.40 -29.77
N LYS A 139 7.63 0.84 -30.64
CA LYS A 139 7.15 0.04 -31.80
C LYS A 139 8.27 -0.46 -32.72
N ASP A 140 9.38 0.28 -32.81
CA ASP A 140 10.52 -0.02 -33.68
C ASP A 140 11.53 -1.00 -33.07
N VAL A 141 11.37 -1.36 -31.76
CA VAL A 141 12.18 -2.40 -31.15
C VAL A 141 11.80 -3.77 -31.74
N PRO A 142 12.77 -4.54 -32.27
CA PRO A 142 12.51 -5.81 -32.91
C PRO A 142 12.29 -6.96 -31.90
N ALA A 143 11.41 -6.71 -30.92
CA ALA A 143 11.00 -7.70 -29.92
C ALA A 143 9.47 -7.66 -29.79
N LYS A 144 8.82 -8.80 -29.95
CA LYS A 144 7.36 -8.98 -29.83
C LYS A 144 6.98 -9.76 -28.58
N THR A 145 7.96 -10.40 -27.94
CA THR A 145 7.81 -11.20 -26.72
C THR A 145 8.90 -10.83 -25.71
N ILE A 146 8.71 -11.23 -24.46
CA ILE A 146 9.72 -11.03 -23.41
C ILE A 146 10.98 -11.83 -23.75
N GLN A 147 10.84 -13.04 -24.27
CA GLN A 147 11.97 -13.90 -24.68
C GLN A 147 12.81 -13.24 -25.77
N GLU A 148 12.16 -12.63 -26.78
CA GLU A 148 12.86 -11.89 -27.84
C GLU A 148 13.59 -10.67 -27.29
N LEU A 149 12.98 -9.93 -26.32
CA LEU A 149 13.64 -8.81 -25.66
C LEU A 149 14.87 -9.28 -24.86
N VAL A 150 14.74 -10.36 -24.11
CA VAL A 150 15.86 -10.96 -23.34
C VAL A 150 16.98 -11.40 -24.27
N ALA A 151 16.64 -12.07 -25.39
CA ALA A 151 17.62 -12.49 -26.40
C ALA A 151 18.34 -11.28 -27.04
N LEU A 152 17.58 -10.22 -27.37
CA LEU A 152 18.14 -8.99 -27.94
C LEU A 152 19.10 -8.31 -26.95
N ALA A 153 18.73 -8.21 -25.68
CA ALA A 153 19.57 -7.62 -24.63
C ALA A 153 20.84 -8.42 -24.39
N LYS A 154 20.76 -9.76 -24.40
CA LYS A 154 21.93 -10.65 -24.27
C LYS A 154 22.86 -10.60 -25.49
N ALA A 155 22.32 -10.43 -26.71
CA ALA A 155 23.10 -10.32 -27.93
C ALA A 155 23.88 -9.00 -28.05
N LYS A 156 23.41 -7.94 -27.35
CA LYS A 156 23.99 -6.59 -27.37
C LYS A 156 24.09 -6.01 -25.96
N PRO A 157 24.96 -6.54 -25.10
CA PRO A 157 25.11 -6.09 -23.71
C PRO A 157 25.43 -4.59 -23.64
N GLY A 158 24.73 -3.86 -22.76
CA GLY A 158 24.96 -2.42 -22.53
C GLY A 158 24.44 -1.49 -23.65
N GLN A 159 23.87 -2.03 -24.75
CA GLN A 159 23.31 -1.18 -25.82
C GLN A 159 21.83 -0.86 -25.64
N LEU A 160 21.11 -1.72 -24.94
CA LEU A 160 19.71 -1.44 -24.60
C LEU A 160 19.64 -0.74 -23.26
N THR A 161 18.75 0.26 -23.21
CA THR A 161 18.42 0.98 -22.00
C THR A 161 16.93 0.84 -21.70
N TYR A 162 16.56 0.97 -20.44
CA TYR A 162 15.16 1.06 -20.03
C TYR A 162 14.91 2.25 -19.14
N GLY A 163 13.68 2.77 -19.19
CA GLY A 163 13.19 3.79 -18.28
C GLY A 163 12.25 3.22 -17.23
N ALA A 164 12.32 3.79 -16.04
CA ALA A 164 11.38 3.59 -14.95
C ALA A 164 11.00 4.94 -14.33
N ALA A 165 9.89 5.01 -13.60
CA ALA A 165 9.34 6.26 -13.08
C ALA A 165 10.19 6.94 -11.98
N GLY A 166 11.28 6.31 -11.56
CA GLY A 166 12.24 6.83 -10.59
C GLY A 166 13.11 5.71 -10.02
N LEU A 167 14.30 6.08 -9.56
CA LEU A 167 15.19 5.14 -8.88
C LEU A 167 14.48 4.60 -7.62
N GLY A 168 14.57 3.29 -7.39
CA GLY A 168 13.91 2.64 -6.27
C GLY A 168 12.38 2.56 -6.34
N SER A 169 11.77 3.14 -7.39
CA SER A 169 10.33 2.99 -7.61
C SER A 169 9.94 1.53 -7.88
N SER A 170 8.66 1.21 -7.73
CA SER A 170 8.13 -0.11 -8.05
C SER A 170 8.41 -0.54 -9.49
N THR A 171 8.39 0.41 -10.42
CA THR A 171 8.69 0.17 -11.83
C THR A 171 10.17 -0.15 -12.06
N HIS A 172 11.07 0.54 -11.35
CA HIS A 172 12.50 0.23 -11.35
C HIS A 172 12.75 -1.16 -10.75
N LEU A 173 12.22 -1.42 -9.56
CA LEU A 173 12.42 -2.69 -8.86
C LEU A 173 11.81 -3.88 -9.61
N ALA A 174 10.67 -3.69 -10.27
CA ALA A 174 10.07 -4.72 -11.14
C ALA A 174 11.03 -5.07 -12.30
N MET A 175 11.66 -4.07 -12.92
CA MET A 175 12.61 -4.33 -13.98
C MET A 175 13.89 -4.99 -13.46
N GLU A 176 14.40 -4.58 -12.30
CA GLU A 176 15.57 -5.23 -11.69
C GLU A 176 15.30 -6.70 -11.32
N LEU A 177 14.09 -7.02 -10.84
CA LEU A 177 13.67 -8.40 -10.65
C LEU A 177 13.71 -9.16 -11.98
N LEU A 178 13.14 -8.62 -13.06
CA LEU A 178 13.12 -9.25 -14.36
C LEU A 178 14.55 -9.47 -14.88
N LYS A 179 15.44 -8.49 -14.72
CA LYS A 179 16.87 -8.61 -15.08
C LYS A 179 17.55 -9.75 -14.32
N THR A 180 17.34 -9.81 -13.00
CA THR A 180 17.92 -10.84 -12.12
C THR A 180 17.46 -12.23 -12.55
N GLU A 181 16.16 -12.42 -12.76
CA GLU A 181 15.59 -13.74 -13.09
C GLU A 181 15.93 -14.21 -14.51
N THR A 182 16.10 -13.28 -15.46
CA THR A 182 16.37 -13.63 -16.86
C THR A 182 17.84 -13.53 -17.26
N GLY A 183 18.68 -12.89 -16.45
CA GLY A 183 20.05 -12.55 -16.80
C GLY A 183 20.18 -11.52 -17.92
N MET A 184 19.12 -10.73 -18.17
CA MET A 184 19.09 -9.71 -19.21
C MET A 184 20.02 -8.54 -18.84
N GLN A 185 20.87 -8.14 -19.81
CA GLN A 185 21.81 -7.03 -19.64
C GLN A 185 21.21 -5.75 -20.28
N ILE A 186 20.58 -4.93 -19.46
CA ILE A 186 19.94 -3.67 -19.86
C ILE A 186 20.14 -2.62 -18.76
N GLU A 187 20.45 -1.39 -19.14
CA GLU A 187 20.80 -0.32 -18.17
C GLU A 187 19.65 0.62 -17.89
N ASN A 188 19.55 1.07 -16.64
CA ASN A 188 18.51 2.01 -16.22
C ASN A 188 18.86 3.44 -16.63
N VAL A 189 17.91 4.13 -17.26
CA VAL A 189 17.89 5.58 -17.43
C VAL A 189 16.90 6.16 -16.42
N PRO A 190 17.35 6.88 -15.39
CA PRO A 190 16.46 7.38 -14.36
C PRO A 190 15.59 8.53 -14.83
N TYR A 191 14.27 8.44 -14.60
CA TYR A 191 13.31 9.48 -14.88
C TYR A 191 12.73 10.06 -13.57
N LYS A 192 12.29 11.32 -13.62
CA LYS A 192 11.58 11.98 -12.51
C LYS A 192 10.06 11.85 -12.70
N GLY A 193 9.58 10.63 -12.86
CA GLY A 193 8.17 10.31 -13.04
C GLY A 193 7.79 9.82 -14.43
N SER A 194 6.63 9.19 -14.52
CA SER A 194 6.12 8.53 -15.70
C SER A 194 5.85 9.47 -16.88
N ALA A 195 5.51 10.74 -16.65
CA ALA A 195 5.20 11.67 -17.72
C ALA A 195 6.39 11.94 -18.66
N LEU A 196 7.59 12.13 -18.09
CA LEU A 196 8.82 12.32 -18.88
C LEU A 196 9.23 11.01 -19.58
N LEU A 197 9.13 9.88 -18.87
CA LEU A 197 9.38 8.57 -19.43
C LEU A 197 8.49 8.28 -20.65
N GLN A 198 7.18 8.57 -20.52
CA GLN A 198 6.22 8.39 -21.61
C GLN A 198 6.60 9.19 -22.85
N GLN A 199 6.97 10.46 -22.69
CA GLN A 199 7.37 11.32 -23.81
C GLN A 199 8.57 10.74 -24.57
N ASP A 200 9.59 10.26 -23.84
CA ASP A 200 10.80 9.70 -24.44
C ASP A 200 10.58 8.32 -25.03
N LEU A 201 9.71 7.51 -24.43
CA LEU A 201 9.30 6.21 -24.99
C LEU A 201 8.55 6.39 -26.31
N LEU A 202 7.60 7.31 -26.37
CA LEU A 202 6.83 7.59 -27.59
C LEU A 202 7.69 8.20 -28.72
N ALA A 203 8.70 8.96 -28.35
CA ALA A 203 9.67 9.52 -29.29
C ALA A 203 10.79 8.54 -29.71
N GLY A 204 10.81 7.33 -29.15
CA GLY A 204 11.84 6.33 -29.40
C GLY A 204 13.22 6.64 -28.81
N ARG A 205 13.32 7.64 -27.90
CA ARG A 205 14.60 7.98 -27.23
C ARG A 205 14.96 6.94 -26.17
N ILE A 206 13.99 6.33 -25.53
CA ILE A 206 14.17 5.16 -24.68
C ILE A 206 13.47 3.96 -25.31
N PRO A 207 14.16 2.84 -25.57
CA PRO A 207 13.57 1.71 -26.31
C PRO A 207 12.64 0.85 -25.47
N VAL A 208 12.88 0.76 -24.15
CA VAL A 208 12.16 -0.12 -23.21
C VAL A 208 11.70 0.68 -22.02
N ALA A 209 10.54 0.35 -21.47
CA ALA A 209 10.04 0.93 -20.23
C ALA A 209 9.32 -0.11 -19.36
N MET A 210 9.40 0.06 -18.06
CA MET A 210 8.52 -0.56 -17.09
C MET A 210 7.72 0.55 -16.43
N ASP A 211 6.38 0.56 -16.60
CA ASP A 211 5.57 1.66 -16.08
C ASP A 211 4.10 1.26 -15.86
N SER A 212 3.29 2.16 -15.33
CA SER A 212 1.88 1.94 -15.03
C SER A 212 1.06 1.70 -16.30
N ILE A 213 0.18 0.70 -16.26
CA ILE A 213 -0.75 0.39 -17.37
C ILE A 213 -1.61 1.60 -17.71
N SER A 214 -2.18 2.26 -16.70
CA SER A 214 -3.15 3.36 -16.90
C SER A 214 -2.63 4.51 -17.74
N ILE A 215 -1.34 4.83 -17.59
CA ILE A 215 -0.68 5.91 -18.34
C ILE A 215 -0.47 5.52 -19.81
N HIS A 216 -0.13 4.27 -20.07
CA HIS A 216 0.25 3.80 -21.40
C HIS A 216 -0.88 3.13 -22.20
N LEU A 217 -2.03 2.88 -21.56
CA LEU A 217 -3.14 2.17 -22.20
C LEU A 217 -3.59 2.78 -23.55
N PRO A 218 -3.74 4.10 -23.72
CA PRO A 218 -4.06 4.70 -25.01
C PRO A 218 -2.99 4.46 -26.08
N HIS A 219 -1.71 4.44 -25.69
CA HIS A 219 -0.57 4.27 -26.57
C HIS A 219 -0.35 2.80 -26.96
N ILE A 220 -0.70 1.88 -26.06
CA ILE A 220 -0.73 0.44 -26.36
C ILE A 220 -1.84 0.16 -27.39
N ARG A 221 -3.04 0.69 -27.17
CA ARG A 221 -4.20 0.54 -28.07
C ARG A 221 -3.98 1.14 -29.45
N SER A 222 -3.25 2.26 -29.54
CA SER A 222 -2.89 2.88 -30.84
C SER A 222 -1.71 2.19 -31.53
N GLY A 223 -1.01 1.27 -30.89
CA GLY A 223 0.19 0.62 -31.40
C GLY A 223 1.45 1.49 -31.40
N ALA A 224 1.43 2.65 -30.75
CA ALA A 224 2.61 3.50 -30.61
C ALA A 224 3.70 2.86 -29.76
N VAL A 225 3.30 2.04 -28.79
CA VAL A 225 4.17 1.17 -28.01
C VAL A 225 3.58 -0.25 -27.96
N ARG A 226 4.43 -1.23 -27.72
CA ARG A 226 4.02 -2.62 -27.57
C ARG A 226 4.18 -3.08 -26.13
N ALA A 227 3.11 -3.62 -25.55
CA ALA A 227 3.12 -4.29 -24.25
C ALA A 227 3.61 -5.73 -24.45
N LEU A 228 4.62 -6.14 -23.69
CA LEU A 228 5.19 -7.49 -23.72
C LEU A 228 4.72 -8.37 -22.57
N GLY A 229 4.38 -7.78 -21.43
CA GLY A 229 3.89 -8.51 -20.27
C GLY A 229 3.51 -7.59 -19.12
N VAL A 230 2.58 -8.05 -18.29
CA VAL A 230 2.16 -7.35 -17.07
C VAL A 230 2.81 -7.98 -15.83
N THR A 231 3.05 -7.16 -14.81
CA THR A 231 3.79 -7.58 -13.60
C THR A 231 2.93 -8.34 -12.59
N SER A 232 1.62 -8.37 -12.78
CA SER A 232 0.67 -9.08 -11.91
C SER A 232 0.69 -10.59 -12.15
N PRO A 233 0.30 -11.40 -11.14
CA PRO A 233 0.17 -12.86 -11.30
C PRO A 233 -0.96 -13.29 -12.24
N THR A 234 -1.92 -12.39 -12.49
CA THR A 234 -3.01 -12.59 -13.46
C THR A 234 -2.99 -11.47 -14.50
N ARG A 235 -3.51 -11.74 -15.70
CA ARG A 235 -3.60 -10.74 -16.77
C ARG A 235 -4.43 -9.55 -16.34
N ALA A 236 -4.03 -8.35 -16.77
CA ALA A 236 -4.77 -7.13 -16.50
C ALA A 236 -6.08 -7.10 -17.32
N PRO A 237 -7.23 -6.77 -16.72
CA PRO A 237 -8.50 -6.71 -17.44
C PRO A 237 -8.49 -5.75 -18.65
N ASP A 238 -7.73 -4.66 -18.56
CA ASP A 238 -7.59 -3.68 -19.63
C ASP A 238 -6.70 -4.14 -20.79
N LEU A 239 -5.92 -5.22 -20.58
CA LEU A 239 -4.95 -5.81 -21.51
C LEU A 239 -5.09 -7.34 -21.52
N PRO A 240 -6.26 -7.92 -21.87
CA PRO A 240 -6.52 -9.35 -21.76
C PRO A 240 -5.63 -10.20 -22.68
N ASP A 241 -5.14 -9.62 -23.77
CA ASP A 241 -4.27 -10.30 -24.74
C ASP A 241 -2.78 -10.23 -24.37
N VAL A 242 -2.41 -9.37 -23.39
CA VAL A 242 -1.04 -9.24 -22.91
C VAL A 242 -0.80 -10.28 -21.82
N PRO A 243 0.17 -11.20 -21.98
CA PRO A 243 0.46 -12.20 -20.96
C PRO A 243 1.01 -11.58 -19.69
N THR A 244 0.97 -12.32 -18.59
CA THR A 244 1.76 -11.96 -17.42
C THR A 244 3.25 -12.29 -17.68
N ILE A 245 4.15 -11.60 -16.98
CA ILE A 245 5.58 -11.95 -17.03
C ILE A 245 5.79 -13.38 -16.51
N ALA A 246 4.96 -13.81 -15.56
CA ALA A 246 4.97 -15.18 -15.04
C ALA A 246 4.61 -16.22 -16.10
N GLU A 247 3.56 -15.96 -16.90
CA GLU A 247 3.17 -16.84 -18.03
C GLU A 247 4.22 -16.88 -19.12
N ALA A 248 4.82 -15.72 -19.42
CA ALA A 248 5.65 -15.56 -20.61
C ALA A 248 7.12 -15.91 -20.39
N ALA A 249 7.70 -15.68 -19.21
CA ALA A 249 9.16 -15.77 -19.07
C ALA A 249 9.68 -16.28 -17.72
N VAL A 250 9.06 -15.87 -16.61
CA VAL A 250 9.58 -16.10 -15.26
C VAL A 250 8.47 -16.68 -14.37
N PRO A 251 8.34 -18.00 -14.25
CA PRO A 251 7.32 -18.62 -13.39
C PRO A 251 7.39 -18.08 -11.96
N GLY A 252 6.23 -17.65 -11.41
CA GLY A 252 6.14 -17.07 -10.09
C GLY A 252 6.52 -15.58 -10.00
N TYR A 253 6.79 -14.91 -11.13
CA TYR A 253 7.01 -13.47 -11.16
C TYR A 253 5.76 -12.74 -10.68
N ASP A 254 5.95 -11.87 -9.69
CA ASP A 254 4.93 -10.96 -9.17
C ASP A 254 5.64 -9.70 -8.67
N ALA A 255 5.41 -8.57 -9.29
CA ALA A 255 6.00 -7.28 -8.94
C ALA A 255 4.97 -6.16 -9.06
N VAL A 256 3.86 -6.35 -8.38
CA VAL A 256 2.80 -5.33 -8.29
C VAL A 256 3.08 -4.32 -7.17
N VAL A 257 2.60 -3.11 -7.35
CA VAL A 257 2.44 -2.17 -6.23
C VAL A 257 1.18 -2.57 -5.48
N TRP A 258 1.31 -2.93 -4.23
CA TRP A 258 0.13 -3.12 -3.39
C TRP A 258 -0.05 -1.93 -2.45
N LEU A 259 -1.32 -1.65 -2.15
CA LEU A 259 -1.77 -0.52 -1.35
C LEU A 259 -2.46 -1.03 -0.10
N TYR A 260 -2.23 -0.34 1.00
CA TYR A 260 -2.68 -0.78 2.31
C TYR A 260 -3.09 0.39 3.20
N VAL A 261 -3.80 0.05 4.28
CA VAL A 261 -4.06 0.97 5.39
C VAL A 261 -3.31 0.47 6.62
N ALA A 262 -2.66 1.40 7.32
CA ALA A 262 -2.05 1.18 8.62
C ALA A 262 -2.45 2.29 9.60
N ALA A 263 -2.32 2.02 10.88
CA ALA A 263 -2.51 2.98 11.96
C ALA A 263 -1.21 3.13 12.77
N PRO A 264 -1.07 4.17 13.62
CA PRO A 264 0.05 4.28 14.55
C PRO A 264 0.15 3.04 15.44
N ALA A 265 1.38 2.65 15.77
CA ALA A 265 1.60 1.59 16.74
C ALA A 265 0.82 1.85 18.04
N LYS A 266 0.36 0.80 18.71
CA LYS A 266 -0.46 0.86 19.94
C LYS A 266 -1.89 1.39 19.75
N THR A 267 -2.37 1.59 18.51
CA THR A 267 -3.81 1.79 18.25
C THR A 267 -4.59 0.61 18.84
N PRO A 268 -5.66 0.85 19.61
CA PRO A 268 -6.41 -0.23 20.28
C PRO A 268 -6.85 -1.32 19.30
N PRO A 269 -6.69 -2.61 19.66
CA PRO A 269 -7.00 -3.74 18.77
C PRO A 269 -8.45 -3.75 18.27
N GLU A 270 -9.40 -3.30 19.08
CA GLU A 270 -10.81 -3.18 18.70
C GLU A 270 -11.04 -2.13 17.61
N ILE A 271 -10.29 -1.03 17.61
CA ILE A 271 -10.34 -0.01 16.55
C ILE A 271 -9.71 -0.57 15.27
N VAL A 272 -8.54 -1.21 15.36
CA VAL A 272 -7.89 -1.86 14.23
C VAL A 272 -8.81 -2.90 13.59
N LYS A 273 -9.45 -3.74 14.41
CA LYS A 273 -10.40 -4.74 13.92
C LYS A 273 -11.61 -4.13 13.22
N LEU A 274 -12.24 -3.11 13.81
CA LEU A 274 -13.37 -2.40 13.19
C LEU A 274 -12.99 -1.84 11.82
N LEU A 275 -11.87 -1.11 11.75
CA LEU A 275 -11.38 -0.52 10.50
C LEU A 275 -11.03 -1.58 9.46
N SER A 276 -10.38 -2.67 9.88
CA SER A 276 -10.03 -3.80 9.02
C SER A 276 -11.28 -4.44 8.42
N ASP A 277 -12.26 -4.79 9.26
CA ASP A 277 -13.49 -5.45 8.81
C ASP A 277 -14.25 -4.59 7.80
N GLU A 278 -14.38 -3.28 8.06
CA GLU A 278 -15.11 -2.37 7.17
C GLU A 278 -14.36 -2.12 5.85
N ILE A 279 -13.02 -2.02 5.87
CA ILE A 279 -12.23 -1.90 4.64
C ILE A 279 -12.32 -3.18 3.81
N VAL A 280 -12.12 -4.35 4.41
CA VAL A 280 -12.20 -5.64 3.72
C VAL A 280 -13.57 -5.84 3.10
N LYS A 281 -14.65 -5.56 3.85
CA LYS A 281 -16.02 -5.61 3.37
C LYS A 281 -16.24 -4.66 2.19
N ALA A 282 -15.74 -3.43 2.28
CA ALA A 282 -15.82 -2.45 1.18
C ALA A 282 -15.11 -2.95 -0.08
N VAL A 283 -13.86 -3.44 0.05
CA VAL A 283 -13.06 -3.93 -1.08
C VAL A 283 -13.69 -5.18 -1.72
N ARG A 284 -14.39 -6.01 -0.95
CA ARG A 284 -15.12 -7.19 -1.47
C ARG A 284 -16.43 -6.85 -2.17
N SER A 285 -16.95 -5.64 -2.03
CA SER A 285 -18.19 -5.26 -2.69
C SER A 285 -18.02 -5.11 -4.20
N ASP A 286 -19.01 -5.56 -4.98
CA ASP A 286 -18.99 -5.50 -6.46
C ASP A 286 -18.79 -4.07 -6.97
N GLU A 287 -19.42 -3.09 -6.31
CA GLU A 287 -19.29 -1.67 -6.68
C GLU A 287 -17.85 -1.17 -6.52
N MET A 288 -17.19 -1.49 -5.38
CA MET A 288 -15.81 -1.08 -5.14
C MET A 288 -14.86 -1.78 -6.10
N GLN A 289 -15.06 -3.08 -6.33
CA GLN A 289 -14.26 -3.85 -7.29
C GLN A 289 -14.38 -3.29 -8.71
N ALA A 290 -15.59 -2.97 -9.16
CA ALA A 290 -15.81 -2.38 -10.48
C ALA A 290 -15.08 -1.02 -10.61
N LYS A 291 -15.19 -0.15 -9.59
CA LYS A 291 -14.49 1.13 -9.55
C LYS A 291 -12.97 0.98 -9.56
N MET A 292 -12.42 0.04 -8.78
CA MET A 292 -10.98 -0.24 -8.79
C MET A 292 -10.50 -0.70 -10.16
N ARG A 293 -11.21 -1.65 -10.78
CA ARG A 293 -10.87 -2.15 -12.12
C ARG A 293 -10.95 -1.05 -13.18
N SER A 294 -11.93 -0.14 -13.09
CA SER A 294 -12.08 0.95 -14.07
C SER A 294 -10.89 1.94 -14.07
N VAL A 295 -10.10 1.94 -13.01
CA VAL A 295 -8.88 2.77 -12.90
C VAL A 295 -7.58 1.96 -13.00
N GLY A 296 -7.66 0.69 -13.44
CA GLY A 296 -6.50 -0.18 -13.65
C GLY A 296 -5.93 -0.80 -12.37
N ALA A 297 -6.71 -0.83 -11.27
CA ALA A 297 -6.32 -1.49 -10.03
C ALA A 297 -7.06 -2.82 -9.86
N LEU A 298 -6.38 -3.80 -9.28
CA LEU A 298 -6.96 -5.09 -8.92
C LEU A 298 -7.32 -5.08 -7.43
N PRO A 299 -8.57 -5.43 -7.06
CA PRO A 299 -8.96 -5.56 -5.66
C PRO A 299 -8.07 -6.58 -4.92
N MET A 300 -7.59 -6.23 -3.74
CA MET A 300 -6.76 -7.10 -2.90
C MET A 300 -7.25 -7.03 -1.45
N PRO A 301 -8.46 -7.56 -1.16
CA PRO A 301 -9.02 -7.51 0.19
C PRO A 301 -8.24 -8.42 1.12
N GLY A 302 -7.56 -7.86 2.12
CA GLY A 302 -6.85 -8.62 3.14
C GLY A 302 -6.99 -7.97 4.52
N SER A 303 -7.18 -8.79 5.54
CA SER A 303 -7.28 -8.39 6.95
C SER A 303 -5.96 -7.82 7.48
N ALA A 304 -6.00 -7.30 8.70
CA ALA A 304 -4.79 -6.83 9.41
C ALA A 304 -3.74 -7.95 9.54
N GLU A 305 -4.16 -9.17 9.85
CA GLU A 305 -3.27 -10.34 9.97
C GLU A 305 -2.67 -10.73 8.61
N GLU A 306 -3.51 -10.77 7.57
CA GLU A 306 -3.06 -11.06 6.20
C GLU A 306 -2.08 -10.00 5.70
N LEU A 307 -2.31 -8.72 6.00
CA LEU A 307 -1.36 -7.64 5.69
C LEU A 307 -0.04 -7.80 6.44
N ALA A 308 -0.07 -8.11 7.74
CA ALA A 308 1.15 -8.35 8.51
C ALA A 308 1.99 -9.48 7.92
N LYS A 309 1.35 -10.60 7.57
CA LYS A 309 2.01 -11.73 6.91
C LYS A 309 2.56 -11.34 5.55
N HIS A 310 1.79 -10.58 4.76
CA HIS A 310 2.20 -10.09 3.45
C HIS A 310 3.45 -9.21 3.54
N ILE A 311 3.47 -8.23 4.46
CA ILE A 311 4.64 -7.38 4.71
C ILE A 311 5.88 -8.23 5.04
N SER A 312 5.77 -9.24 5.91
CA SER A 312 6.88 -10.09 6.29
C SER A 312 7.48 -10.87 5.11
N VAL A 313 6.61 -11.45 4.28
CA VAL A 313 7.02 -12.19 3.06
C VAL A 313 7.68 -11.25 2.07
N GLU A 314 7.04 -10.12 1.79
CA GLU A 314 7.54 -9.13 0.84
C GLU A 314 8.86 -8.48 1.31
N THR A 315 9.02 -8.22 2.61
CA THR A 315 10.29 -7.69 3.16
C THR A 315 11.46 -8.63 2.85
N THR A 316 11.27 -9.94 3.09
CA THR A 316 12.30 -10.94 2.80
C THR A 316 12.59 -11.02 1.30
N ARG A 317 11.57 -10.97 0.48
CA ARG A 317 11.68 -11.05 -0.98
C ARG A 317 12.37 -9.83 -1.57
N TRP A 318 11.90 -8.64 -1.25
CA TRP A 318 12.44 -7.39 -1.80
C TRP A 318 13.86 -7.10 -1.31
N LYS A 319 14.20 -7.51 -0.09
CA LYS A 319 15.59 -7.43 0.36
C LYS A 319 16.54 -8.16 -0.56
N LYS A 320 16.21 -9.40 -0.95
CA LYS A 320 17.03 -10.19 -1.89
C LYS A 320 17.17 -9.51 -3.26
N ILE A 321 16.08 -8.90 -3.76
CA ILE A 321 16.07 -8.21 -5.05
C ILE A 321 16.95 -6.95 -4.99
N VAL A 322 16.81 -6.14 -3.94
CA VAL A 322 17.62 -4.91 -3.74
C VAL A 322 19.09 -5.25 -3.61
N ASP A 323 19.42 -6.29 -2.82
CA ASP A 323 20.81 -6.77 -2.65
C ASP A 323 21.40 -7.26 -4.00
N ALA A 324 20.64 -8.03 -4.78
CA ALA A 324 21.06 -8.54 -6.09
C ALA A 324 21.21 -7.43 -7.14
N ALA A 325 20.38 -6.40 -7.08
CA ALA A 325 20.47 -5.21 -7.94
C ALA A 325 21.63 -4.27 -7.56
N GLY A 326 22.32 -4.53 -6.44
CA GLY A 326 23.42 -3.68 -5.96
C GLY A 326 22.97 -2.27 -5.54
N LEU A 327 21.69 -2.08 -5.27
CA LEU A 327 21.15 -0.79 -4.83
C LEU A 327 21.62 -0.50 -3.41
N LYS A 328 22.18 0.68 -3.20
CA LYS A 328 22.63 1.15 -1.88
C LYS A 328 21.70 2.25 -1.40
N PRO A 329 21.49 2.35 -0.08
CA PRO A 329 20.74 3.47 0.49
C PRO A 329 21.39 4.83 0.16
N GLU A 330 20.58 5.76 -0.36
CA GLU A 330 20.95 7.15 -0.68
C GLU A 330 20.31 8.14 0.30
#